data_322527931091c8cdfc01d4af09b74d75
#
_entry.id   322527931091c8cdfc01d4af09b74d75
#
_cell.length_a   1.000
_cell.length_b   1.000
_cell.length_c   1.000
_cell.angle_alpha   90.00
_cell.angle_beta   90.00
_cell.angle_gamma   90.00
#
_symmetry.space_group_name_H-M   'P 1'
#
loop_
_entity.id
_entity.type
_entity.pdbx_description
1 polymer ?
#
loop_
_entity_poly.entity_id
_entity_poly.type
_entity_poly.pdbx_seq_one_letter_code
_entity_poly.pdbx_strand_id
1 'polypeptide(L)'
;MITNEPIRERLKLLLKAHHNDIQPSRFTVEEGALLLRQGDPADQVLLLSKGSVAIQVRQHNTDAHTLAVLEAEELLGEMGLFGNGFHSADVRVVEGPAELISVPADQLLQALLFDSDLAIELLAMLSHRCLVGNLLVAELLDGIAAAHQGDQRALQQSCQALRERSHALSRAADQLSELLLTARGSTETPAADPTGAQG
;
A
#
# COMPACT_ATOMS: atom_id res chain seq x y z
N MET A 1 12.12 -12.39 -8.49
CA MET A 1 11.88 -11.01 -8.00
C MET A 1 11.93 -10.09 -9.20
N ILE A 2 10.80 -9.55 -9.64
CA ILE A 2 10.79 -8.48 -10.65
C ILE A 2 11.06 -7.22 -9.83
N THR A 3 12.28 -6.69 -9.89
CA THR A 3 12.63 -5.44 -9.23
C THR A 3 12.04 -4.29 -10.04
N ASN A 4 11.34 -3.37 -9.39
CA ASN A 4 10.81 -2.14 -10.01
C ASN A 4 11.90 -1.13 -10.40
N GLU A 5 13.16 -1.43 -10.09
CA GLU A 5 14.31 -0.56 -10.27
C GLU A 5 14.49 -0.05 -11.72
N PRO A 6 14.35 -0.90 -12.77
CA PRO A 6 14.46 -0.44 -14.15
C PRO A 6 13.35 0.55 -14.55
N ILE A 7 12.13 0.32 -14.07
CA ILE A 7 10.96 1.16 -14.37
C ILE A 7 11.11 2.54 -13.73
N ARG A 8 11.56 2.59 -12.49
CA ARG A 8 11.77 3.82 -11.71
C ARG A 8 12.83 4.72 -12.35
N GLU A 9 13.98 4.17 -12.70
CA GLU A 9 15.06 4.91 -13.34
C GLU A 9 14.63 5.46 -14.71
N ARG A 10 13.93 4.65 -15.50
CA ARG A 10 13.44 5.06 -16.79
C ARG A 10 12.39 6.15 -16.71
N LEU A 11 11.44 6.04 -15.78
CA LEU A 11 10.45 7.10 -15.54
C LEU A 11 11.12 8.42 -15.17
N LYS A 12 12.14 8.40 -14.32
CA LYS A 12 12.96 9.57 -13.99
C LYS A 12 13.64 10.17 -15.21
N LEU A 13 14.25 9.34 -16.04
CA LEU A 13 14.94 9.79 -17.26
C LEU A 13 13.95 10.41 -18.24
N LEU A 14 12.78 9.80 -18.41
CA LEU A 14 11.73 10.30 -19.28
C LEU A 14 11.16 11.64 -18.79
N LEU A 15 10.86 11.77 -17.50
CA LEU A 15 10.43 13.04 -16.92
C LEU A 15 11.50 14.13 -17.05
N LYS A 16 12.79 13.78 -17.00
CA LYS A 16 13.89 14.72 -17.26
C LYS A 16 14.01 15.10 -18.74
N ALA A 17 13.78 14.12 -19.65
CA ALA A 17 13.85 14.35 -21.10
C ALA A 17 12.73 15.27 -21.58
N HIS A 18 11.55 15.17 -21.00
CA HIS A 18 10.39 16.01 -21.30
C HIS A 18 10.32 17.32 -20.51
N HIS A 19 11.42 17.76 -19.92
CA HIS A 19 11.48 18.98 -19.09
C HIS A 19 11.00 20.25 -19.80
N ASN A 20 11.04 20.30 -21.13
CA ASN A 20 10.55 21.46 -21.91
C ASN A 20 9.02 21.47 -22.03
N ASP A 21 8.38 20.31 -21.98
CA ASP A 21 6.92 20.13 -22.12
C ASP A 21 6.23 19.97 -20.77
N ILE A 22 6.97 19.52 -19.76
CA ILE A 22 6.52 19.35 -18.39
C ILE A 22 7.25 20.37 -17.52
N GLN A 23 6.50 21.18 -16.76
CA GLN A 23 7.05 22.15 -15.80
C GLN A 23 7.01 21.59 -14.38
N PRO A 24 7.96 20.70 -14.02
CA PRO A 24 7.96 20.10 -12.69
C PRO A 24 8.39 21.13 -11.65
N SER A 25 7.65 21.19 -10.56
CA SER A 25 8.07 21.95 -9.37
C SER A 25 8.74 21.03 -8.35
N ARG A 26 9.86 21.46 -7.78
CA ARG A 26 10.58 20.73 -6.74
C ARG A 26 10.34 21.38 -5.39
N PHE A 27 10.07 20.56 -4.39
CA PHE A 27 9.87 21.03 -3.02
C PHE A 27 10.32 19.98 -2.01
N THR A 28 10.54 20.43 -0.79
CA THR A 28 10.94 19.60 0.33
C THR A 28 9.92 19.75 1.44
N VAL A 29 9.60 18.67 2.11
CA VAL A 29 8.64 18.65 3.22
C VAL A 29 9.16 17.81 4.38
N GLU A 30 8.74 18.20 5.57
CA GLU A 30 9.15 17.55 6.81
C GLU A 30 8.34 16.29 7.10
N GLU A 31 8.86 15.46 7.99
CA GLU A 31 8.17 14.28 8.52
C GLU A 31 6.77 14.64 9.06
N GLY A 32 5.80 13.75 8.84
CA GLY A 32 4.41 13.93 9.23
C GLY A 32 3.57 14.73 8.24
N ALA A 33 4.16 15.40 7.24
CA ALA A 33 3.42 16.16 6.25
C ALA A 33 2.49 15.27 5.42
N LEU A 34 1.26 15.74 5.18
CA LEU A 34 0.29 15.12 4.26
C LEU A 34 0.53 15.68 2.86
N LEU A 35 0.95 14.84 1.93
CA LEU A 35 1.27 15.20 0.54
C LEU A 35 0.03 15.15 -0.36
N LEU A 36 -0.72 14.07 -0.27
CA LEU A 36 -1.97 13.83 -1.00
C LEU A 36 -3.03 13.37 -0.01
N ARG A 37 -4.26 13.83 -0.19
CA ARG A 37 -5.39 13.46 0.68
C ARG A 37 -6.35 12.55 -0.09
N GLN A 38 -6.77 11.47 0.52
CA GLN A 38 -7.80 10.58 -0.02
C GLN A 38 -9.09 11.36 -0.29
N GLY A 39 -9.61 11.24 -1.52
CA GLY A 39 -10.84 11.90 -1.98
C GLY A 39 -10.64 13.30 -2.56
N ASP A 40 -9.45 13.91 -2.46
CA ASP A 40 -9.16 15.16 -3.15
C ASP A 40 -8.96 14.90 -4.67
N PRO A 41 -9.23 15.90 -5.55
CA PRO A 41 -8.98 15.79 -6.97
C PRO A 41 -7.53 15.42 -7.28
N ALA A 42 -7.32 14.50 -8.22
CA ALA A 42 -5.99 14.07 -8.67
C ALA A 42 -5.50 14.99 -9.81
N ASP A 43 -5.16 16.22 -9.47
CA ASP A 43 -4.69 17.26 -10.39
C ASP A 43 -3.16 17.27 -10.59
N GLN A 44 -2.45 16.47 -9.84
CA GLN A 44 -1.01 16.30 -9.92
C GLN A 44 -0.57 14.89 -9.54
N VAL A 45 0.61 14.51 -10.01
CA VAL A 45 1.36 13.36 -9.53
C VAL A 45 2.68 13.82 -8.90
N LEU A 46 3.16 13.06 -7.93
CA LEU A 46 4.39 13.38 -7.21
C LEU A 46 5.42 12.28 -7.44
N LEU A 47 6.64 12.64 -7.81
CA LEU A 47 7.78 11.73 -7.80
C LEU A 47 8.57 11.95 -6.51
N LEU A 48 8.62 10.94 -5.68
CA LEU A 48 9.43 10.93 -4.46
C LEU A 48 10.90 10.71 -4.82
N SER A 49 11.74 11.71 -4.60
CA SER A 49 13.18 11.64 -4.93
C SER A 49 14.03 11.26 -3.73
N LYS A 50 13.55 11.53 -2.50
CA LYS A 50 14.24 11.21 -1.24
C LYS A 50 13.24 11.12 -0.10
N GLY A 51 13.58 10.32 0.93
CA GLY A 51 12.71 10.07 2.09
C GLY A 51 11.81 8.88 1.88
N SER A 52 10.85 8.70 2.78
CA SER A 52 9.84 7.64 2.68
C SER A 52 8.44 8.14 3.06
N VAL A 53 7.43 7.53 2.46
CA VAL A 53 6.02 7.90 2.64
C VAL A 53 5.17 6.68 2.95
N ALA A 54 4.15 6.87 3.79
CA ALA A 54 3.11 5.88 4.04
C ALA A 54 1.90 6.16 3.14
N ILE A 55 1.40 5.11 2.50
CA ILE A 55 0.12 5.09 1.79
C ILE A 55 -0.95 4.61 2.77
N GLN A 56 -1.93 5.46 3.05
CA GLN A 56 -2.93 5.23 4.09
C GLN A 56 -4.34 5.36 3.53
N VAL A 57 -5.20 4.41 3.87
CA VAL A 57 -6.61 4.40 3.45
C VAL A 57 -7.51 4.42 4.67
N ARG A 58 -8.56 5.23 4.63
CA ARG A 58 -9.65 5.24 5.61
C ARG A 58 -10.93 4.73 4.99
N GLN A 59 -11.63 3.87 5.70
CA GLN A 59 -12.97 3.43 5.37
C GLN A 59 -13.91 3.70 6.54
N HIS A 60 -15.08 4.31 6.25
CA HIS A 60 -16.22 4.42 7.15
C HIS A 60 -15.90 4.90 8.59
N ASN A 61 -15.21 6.04 8.73
CA ASN A 61 -14.89 6.62 10.05
C ASN A 61 -13.97 5.77 10.96
N THR A 62 -13.25 4.83 10.40
CA THR A 62 -12.23 4.06 11.13
C THR A 62 -10.87 4.75 11.11
N ASP A 63 -9.95 4.26 11.92
CA ASP A 63 -8.55 4.66 11.87
C ASP A 63 -7.95 4.38 10.49
N ALA A 64 -6.97 5.21 10.11
CA ALA A 64 -6.28 5.03 8.84
C ALA A 64 -5.44 3.75 8.87
N HIS A 65 -5.62 2.91 7.86
CA HIS A 65 -4.80 1.71 7.65
C HIS A 65 -3.64 2.04 6.71
N THR A 66 -2.42 1.80 7.15
CA THR A 66 -1.24 1.89 6.27
C THR A 66 -1.18 0.64 5.40
N LEU A 67 -1.29 0.83 4.08
CA LEU A 67 -1.22 -0.26 3.10
C LEU A 67 0.21 -0.55 2.67
N ALA A 68 1.03 0.50 2.54
CA ALA A 68 2.41 0.40 2.12
C ALA A 68 3.24 1.55 2.69
N VAL A 69 4.54 1.31 2.85
CA VAL A 69 5.55 2.35 3.00
C VAL A 69 6.41 2.30 1.74
N LEU A 70 6.56 3.43 1.09
CA LEU A 70 7.30 3.58 -0.16
C LEU A 70 8.53 4.45 0.10
N GLU A 71 9.65 4.03 -0.44
CA GLU A 71 10.91 4.76 -0.39
C GLU A 71 11.11 5.59 -1.66
N ALA A 72 12.22 6.32 -1.72
CA ALA A 72 12.56 7.15 -2.87
C ALA A 72 12.46 6.41 -4.21
N GLU A 73 12.28 7.18 -5.29
CA GLU A 73 12.11 6.73 -6.67
C GLU A 73 10.70 6.18 -7.00
N GLU A 74 9.68 6.56 -6.23
CA GLU A 74 8.29 6.13 -6.45
C GLU A 74 7.42 7.28 -6.99
N LEU A 75 6.51 6.95 -7.92
CA LEU A 75 5.45 7.83 -8.38
C LEU A 75 4.23 7.66 -7.48
N LEU A 76 3.62 8.79 -7.10
CA LEU A 76 2.52 8.89 -6.15
C LEU A 76 1.36 9.66 -6.78
N GLY A 77 0.12 9.23 -6.52
CA GLY A 77 -1.09 9.92 -6.98
C GLY A 77 -1.58 9.50 -8.38
N GLU A 78 -0.81 8.69 -9.10
CA GLU A 78 -1.14 8.20 -10.44
C GLU A 78 -2.41 7.37 -10.48
N MET A 79 -2.71 6.62 -9.41
CA MET A 79 -3.93 5.80 -9.35
C MET A 79 -5.20 6.65 -9.40
N GLY A 80 -5.17 7.85 -8.80
CA GLY A 80 -6.28 8.81 -8.91
C GLY A 80 -6.41 9.35 -10.32
N LEU A 81 -5.30 9.75 -10.93
CA LEU A 81 -5.26 10.30 -12.28
C LEU A 81 -5.80 9.34 -13.34
N PHE A 82 -5.38 8.07 -13.31
CA PHE A 82 -5.82 7.05 -14.26
C PHE A 82 -7.11 6.32 -13.85
N GLY A 83 -7.62 6.59 -12.63
CA GLY A 83 -8.83 6.00 -12.07
C GLY A 83 -10.07 6.89 -12.26
N ASN A 84 -10.61 7.34 -11.15
CA ASN A 84 -11.85 8.12 -11.10
C ASN A 84 -11.64 9.64 -10.95
N GLY A 85 -10.41 10.12 -11.06
CA GLY A 85 -10.05 11.54 -10.92
C GLY A 85 -9.85 12.01 -9.47
N PHE A 86 -9.84 11.08 -8.50
CA PHE A 86 -9.63 11.40 -7.09
C PHE A 86 -8.54 10.54 -6.50
N HIS A 87 -7.75 11.07 -5.57
CA HIS A 87 -6.73 10.30 -4.87
C HIS A 87 -7.38 9.17 -4.06
N SER A 88 -6.90 7.95 -4.25
CA SER A 88 -7.42 6.73 -3.61
C SER A 88 -6.97 6.55 -2.17
N ALA A 89 -5.94 7.27 -1.73
CA ALA A 89 -5.32 7.15 -0.42
C ALA A 89 -4.71 8.48 0.04
N ASP A 90 -4.54 8.62 1.35
CA ASP A 90 -3.64 9.63 1.94
C ASP A 90 -2.18 9.20 1.68
N VAL A 91 -1.32 10.17 1.36
CA VAL A 91 0.14 9.97 1.28
C VAL A 91 0.80 10.88 2.30
N ARG A 92 1.48 10.29 3.28
CA ARG A 92 2.10 11.01 4.39
C ARG A 92 3.58 10.68 4.50
N VAL A 93 4.41 11.70 4.70
CA VAL A 93 5.85 11.53 4.96
C VAL A 93 6.05 10.83 6.31
N VAL A 94 6.81 9.73 6.32
CA VAL A 94 7.15 8.97 7.52
C VAL A 94 8.63 9.01 7.87
N GLU A 95 9.47 9.40 6.90
CA GLU A 95 10.88 9.68 7.13
C GLU A 95 11.27 10.88 6.26
N GLY A 96 11.63 11.97 6.90
CA GLY A 96 11.94 13.25 6.27
C GLY A 96 13.34 13.76 6.61
N PRO A 97 13.71 14.85 5.97
CA PRO A 97 12.96 15.61 4.97
C PRO A 97 12.78 14.82 3.67
N ALA A 98 11.56 14.82 3.10
CA ALA A 98 11.26 14.21 1.82
C ALA A 98 11.40 15.24 0.69
N GLU A 99 12.10 14.87 -0.37
CA GLU A 99 12.25 15.67 -1.59
C GLU A 99 11.32 15.12 -2.68
N LEU A 100 10.50 16.00 -3.26
CA LEU A 100 9.49 15.63 -4.24
C LEU A 100 9.57 16.51 -5.48
N ILE A 101 9.13 15.92 -6.59
CA ILE A 101 8.89 16.60 -7.84
C ILE A 101 7.40 16.48 -8.14
N SER A 102 6.69 17.61 -8.20
CA SER A 102 5.28 17.64 -8.61
C SER A 102 5.19 17.84 -10.13
N VAL A 103 4.33 17.07 -10.76
CA VAL A 103 4.01 17.14 -12.18
C VAL A 103 2.50 17.34 -12.31
N PRO A 104 2.03 18.42 -12.94
CA PRO A 104 0.60 18.61 -13.22
C PRO A 104 0.03 17.45 -14.05
N ALA A 105 -1.18 17.03 -13.70
CA ALA A 105 -1.84 15.87 -14.31
C ALA A 105 -2.03 16.04 -15.82
N ASP A 106 -2.46 17.21 -16.25
CA ASP A 106 -2.67 17.56 -17.67
C ASP A 106 -1.38 17.48 -18.48
N GLN A 107 -0.25 17.93 -17.94
CA GLN A 107 1.06 17.87 -18.60
C GLN A 107 1.55 16.42 -18.71
N LEU A 108 1.39 15.61 -17.66
CA LEU A 108 1.73 14.19 -17.72
C LEU A 108 0.87 13.49 -18.78
N LEU A 109 -0.44 13.74 -18.82
CA LEU A 109 -1.34 13.15 -19.81
C LEU A 109 -0.96 13.56 -21.23
N GLN A 110 -0.58 14.82 -21.44
CA GLN A 110 -0.07 15.27 -22.74
C GLN A 110 1.21 14.55 -23.15
N ALA A 111 2.17 14.42 -22.22
CA ALA A 111 3.41 13.68 -22.50
C ALA A 111 3.14 12.23 -22.92
N LEU A 112 2.18 11.55 -22.28
CA LEU A 112 1.80 10.18 -22.61
C LEU A 112 1.19 10.03 -24.01
N LEU A 113 0.54 11.07 -24.56
CA LEU A 113 0.02 11.06 -25.91
C LEU A 113 1.13 11.07 -26.98
N PHE A 114 2.29 11.63 -26.64
CA PHE A 114 3.41 11.79 -27.57
C PHE A 114 4.55 10.79 -27.32
N ASP A 115 4.59 10.18 -26.14
CA ASP A 115 5.63 9.23 -25.74
C ASP A 115 5.02 7.88 -25.36
N SER A 116 5.01 6.96 -26.32
CA SER A 116 4.50 5.61 -26.11
C SER A 116 5.35 4.80 -25.11
N ASP A 117 6.64 5.07 -25.03
CA ASP A 117 7.51 4.36 -24.09
C ASP A 117 7.19 4.75 -22.66
N LEU A 118 6.96 6.05 -22.40
CA LEU A 118 6.47 6.53 -21.09
C LEU A 118 5.14 5.89 -20.72
N ALA A 119 4.21 5.79 -21.67
CA ALA A 119 2.91 5.17 -21.45
C ALA A 119 3.04 3.67 -21.10
N ILE A 120 3.91 2.93 -21.81
CA ILE A 120 4.16 1.51 -21.55
C ILE A 120 4.77 1.32 -20.15
N GLU A 121 5.73 2.13 -19.76
CA GLU A 121 6.35 2.04 -18.43
C GLU A 121 5.35 2.32 -17.30
N LEU A 122 4.50 3.32 -17.45
CA LEU A 122 3.43 3.58 -16.49
C LEU A 122 2.43 2.43 -16.41
N LEU A 123 2.02 1.85 -17.54
CA LEU A 123 1.16 0.66 -17.55
C LEU A 123 1.82 -0.54 -16.87
N ALA A 124 3.10 -0.77 -17.10
CA ALA A 124 3.85 -1.85 -16.45
C ALA A 124 3.89 -1.64 -14.92
N MET A 125 4.15 -0.41 -14.47
CA MET A 125 4.15 -0.05 -13.04
C MET A 125 2.76 -0.28 -12.41
N LEU A 126 1.68 0.20 -13.04
CA LEU A 126 0.32 0.02 -12.55
C LEU A 126 -0.08 -1.45 -12.51
N SER A 127 0.25 -2.22 -13.56
CA SER A 127 0.02 -3.67 -13.62
C SER A 127 0.72 -4.39 -12.48
N HIS A 128 1.98 -4.01 -12.19
CA HIS A 128 2.73 -4.59 -11.08
C HIS A 128 2.08 -4.26 -9.73
N ARG A 129 1.64 -3.01 -9.51
CA ARG A 129 0.92 -2.62 -8.28
C ARG A 129 -0.38 -3.40 -8.10
N CYS A 130 -1.16 -3.59 -9.17
CA CYS A 130 -2.35 -4.42 -9.14
C CYS A 130 -2.04 -5.88 -8.78
N LEU A 131 -0.99 -6.46 -9.38
CA LEU A 131 -0.57 -7.83 -9.08
C LEU A 131 -0.18 -7.99 -7.61
N VAL A 132 0.63 -7.08 -7.07
CA VAL A 132 1.01 -7.08 -5.64
C VAL A 132 -0.23 -6.96 -4.75
N GLY A 133 -1.15 -6.06 -5.07
CA GLY A 133 -2.41 -5.91 -4.34
C GLY A 133 -3.25 -7.20 -4.33
N ASN A 134 -3.39 -7.87 -5.47
CA ASN A 134 -4.11 -9.14 -5.57
C ASN A 134 -3.46 -10.26 -4.73
N LEU A 135 -2.13 -10.32 -4.71
CA LEU A 135 -1.41 -11.30 -3.89
C LEU A 135 -1.63 -11.03 -2.39
N LEU A 136 -1.64 -9.76 -1.96
CA LEU A 136 -1.93 -9.41 -0.57
C LEU A 136 -3.35 -9.77 -0.17
N VAL A 137 -4.33 -9.55 -1.04
CA VAL A 137 -5.73 -9.96 -0.81
C VAL A 137 -5.83 -11.48 -0.69
N ALA A 138 -5.16 -12.24 -1.56
CA ALA A 138 -5.15 -13.70 -1.48
C ALA A 138 -4.57 -14.19 -0.16
N GLU A 139 -3.43 -13.67 0.29
CA GLU A 139 -2.82 -14.03 1.57
C GLU A 139 -3.72 -13.71 2.77
N LEU A 140 -4.43 -12.57 2.73
CA LEU A 140 -5.40 -12.22 3.77
C LEU A 140 -6.58 -13.21 3.81
N LEU A 141 -7.11 -13.58 2.65
CA LEU A 141 -8.22 -14.54 2.56
C LEU A 141 -7.79 -15.92 3.04
N ASP A 142 -6.60 -16.37 2.67
CA ASP A 142 -6.03 -17.64 3.14
C ASP A 142 -5.82 -17.61 4.67
N GLY A 143 -5.32 -16.51 5.22
CA GLY A 143 -5.19 -16.33 6.66
C GLY A 143 -6.52 -16.36 7.39
N ILE A 144 -7.57 -15.72 6.87
CA ILE A 144 -8.93 -15.75 7.43
C ILE A 144 -9.51 -17.17 7.38
N ALA A 145 -9.35 -17.88 6.25
CA ALA A 145 -9.80 -19.25 6.09
C ALA A 145 -9.12 -20.21 7.07
N ALA A 146 -7.80 -20.08 7.21
CA ALA A 146 -6.99 -20.86 8.16
C ALA A 146 -7.42 -20.60 9.61
N ALA A 147 -7.65 -19.32 9.97
CA ALA A 147 -8.15 -18.96 11.29
C ALA A 147 -9.52 -19.58 11.59
N HIS A 148 -10.44 -19.55 10.61
CA HIS A 148 -11.77 -20.15 10.75
C HIS A 148 -11.73 -21.68 10.90
N GLN A 149 -10.79 -22.35 10.22
CA GLN A 149 -10.61 -23.80 10.29
C GLN A 149 -9.78 -24.25 11.50
N GLY A 150 -9.19 -23.34 12.25
CA GLY A 150 -8.26 -23.63 13.36
C GLY A 150 -6.92 -24.20 12.89
N ASP A 151 -6.56 -24.05 11.61
CA ASP A 151 -5.28 -24.47 11.06
C ASP A 151 -4.17 -23.45 11.38
N GLN A 152 -3.50 -23.71 12.51
CA GLN A 152 -2.44 -22.85 13.00
C GLN A 152 -1.24 -22.76 12.05
N ARG A 153 -0.90 -23.85 11.36
CA ARG A 153 0.27 -23.88 10.48
C ARG A 153 0.00 -23.01 9.25
N ALA A 154 -1.15 -23.16 8.61
CA ALA A 154 -1.55 -22.36 7.46
C ALA A 154 -1.64 -20.87 7.86
N LEU A 155 -2.25 -20.55 9.01
CA LEU A 155 -2.34 -19.17 9.48
C LEU A 155 -0.96 -18.55 9.77
N GLN A 156 -0.04 -19.28 10.40
CA GLN A 156 1.33 -18.79 10.60
C GLN A 156 2.04 -18.51 9.27
N GLN A 157 1.83 -19.35 8.25
CA GLN A 157 2.38 -19.15 6.92
C GLN A 157 1.83 -17.86 6.28
N SER A 158 0.51 -17.66 6.29
CA SER A 158 -0.10 -16.44 5.76
C SER A 158 0.35 -15.19 6.53
N CYS A 159 0.41 -15.24 7.86
CA CYS A 159 0.92 -14.12 8.65
C CYS A 159 2.39 -13.79 8.33
N GLN A 160 3.21 -14.81 8.13
CA GLN A 160 4.61 -14.63 7.74
C GLN A 160 4.73 -14.02 6.33
N ALA A 161 3.96 -14.52 5.36
CA ALA A 161 3.93 -14.00 4.00
C ALA A 161 3.49 -12.53 3.95
N LEU A 162 2.49 -12.14 4.75
CA LEU A 162 2.04 -10.75 4.87
C LEU A 162 3.15 -9.85 5.44
N ARG A 163 3.87 -10.28 6.48
CA ARG A 163 4.97 -9.51 7.07
C ARG A 163 6.14 -9.34 6.10
N GLU A 164 6.47 -10.37 5.33
CA GLU A 164 7.56 -10.34 4.36
C GLU A 164 7.25 -9.49 3.13
N ARG A 165 5.97 -9.44 2.71
CA ARG A 165 5.54 -8.66 1.54
C ARG A 165 5.36 -7.18 1.85
N SER A 166 4.94 -6.84 3.05
CA SER A 166 4.71 -5.44 3.44
C SER A 166 4.84 -5.26 4.95
N HIS A 167 5.80 -4.47 5.36
CA HIS A 167 5.96 -4.04 6.75
C HIS A 167 4.69 -3.34 7.29
N ALA A 168 3.94 -2.70 6.41
CA ALA A 168 2.69 -2.02 6.74
C ALA A 168 1.58 -3.01 7.15
N LEU A 169 1.62 -4.25 6.66
CA LEU A 169 0.65 -5.29 6.99
C LEU A 169 1.01 -6.13 8.21
N SER A 170 2.12 -5.84 8.89
CA SER A 170 2.49 -6.52 10.15
C SER A 170 1.37 -6.43 11.17
N ARG A 171 0.68 -5.28 11.28
CA ARG A 171 -0.47 -5.13 12.17
C ARG A 171 -1.63 -6.05 11.81
N ALA A 172 -1.94 -6.21 10.52
CA ALA A 172 -3.00 -7.12 10.07
C ALA A 172 -2.64 -8.57 10.39
N ALA A 173 -1.37 -8.95 10.20
CA ALA A 173 -0.86 -10.26 10.58
C ALA A 173 -0.91 -10.50 12.10
N ASP A 174 -0.63 -9.47 12.91
CA ASP A 174 -0.73 -9.56 14.37
C ASP A 174 -2.18 -9.70 14.83
N GLN A 175 -3.11 -8.92 14.25
CA GLN A 175 -4.54 -9.03 14.53
C GLN A 175 -5.10 -10.41 14.14
N LEU A 176 -4.71 -10.96 12.98
CA LEU A 176 -5.08 -12.32 12.59
C LEU A 176 -4.54 -13.36 13.58
N SER A 177 -3.32 -13.16 14.09
CA SER A 177 -2.73 -14.04 15.10
C SER A 177 -3.46 -13.97 16.45
N GLU A 178 -3.90 -12.78 16.87
CA GLU A 178 -4.68 -12.58 18.10
C GLU A 178 -6.06 -13.22 18.05
N LEU A 179 -6.72 -13.22 16.88
CA LEU A 179 -8.02 -13.91 16.70
C LEU A 179 -7.96 -15.39 17.04
N LEU A 180 -6.84 -16.05 16.79
CA LEU A 180 -6.63 -17.44 17.19
C LEU A 180 -6.55 -17.62 18.70
N LEU A 181 -5.89 -16.71 19.40
CA LEU A 181 -5.72 -16.80 20.86
C LEU A 181 -7.06 -16.62 21.56
N THR A 182 -7.91 -15.72 21.06
CA THR A 182 -9.24 -15.46 21.64
C THR A 182 -10.23 -16.59 21.33
N ALA A 183 -10.17 -17.20 20.15
CA ALA A 183 -11.00 -18.35 19.80
C ALA A 183 -10.71 -19.59 20.66
N ARG A 184 -9.49 -19.76 21.16
CA ARG A 184 -9.10 -20.84 22.08
C ARG A 184 -9.63 -20.66 23.49
N GLY A 185 -9.70 -19.44 24.01
CA GLY A 185 -10.23 -19.17 25.36
C GLY A 185 -11.71 -19.46 25.50
N SER A 186 -12.44 -19.58 24.39
CA SER A 186 -13.90 -19.82 24.39
C SER A 186 -14.29 -21.32 24.34
N THR A 187 -13.33 -22.23 24.18
CA THR A 187 -13.61 -23.68 24.06
C THR A 187 -13.25 -24.49 25.30
N GLU A 188 -12.62 -23.91 26.30
CA GLU A 188 -12.45 -24.56 27.61
C GLU A 188 -13.59 -24.22 28.55
N THR A 189 -14.77 -24.83 28.32
CA THR A 189 -15.77 -24.98 29.36
C THR A 189 -15.32 -26.14 30.26
N PRO A 190 -15.11 -25.93 31.57
CA PRO A 190 -14.74 -27.03 32.44
C PRO A 190 -15.84 -28.04 32.45
N ALA A 191 -15.48 -29.29 32.16
CA ALA A 191 -16.37 -30.43 32.29
C ALA A 191 -16.93 -30.45 33.74
N ALA A 192 -18.23 -30.35 33.86
CA ALA A 192 -18.93 -30.53 35.12
C ALA A 192 -18.63 -31.94 35.64
N ASP A 193 -18.08 -32.00 36.83
CA ASP A 193 -17.78 -33.19 37.59
C ASP A 193 -19.11 -33.87 37.98
N PRO A 194 -19.41 -35.13 37.57
CA PRO A 194 -20.61 -35.82 37.94
C PRO A 194 -20.36 -36.75 39.16
N THR A 195 -19.86 -36.20 40.26
CA THR A 195 -19.76 -36.96 41.51
C THR A 195 -20.40 -36.21 42.66
N GLY A 196 -21.66 -36.56 42.92
CA GLY A 196 -22.38 -36.04 44.09
C GLY A 196 -23.78 -36.54 44.28
N ALA A 197 -23.96 -37.88 44.26
CA ALA A 197 -25.21 -38.48 44.72
C ALA A 197 -24.93 -39.82 45.40
N GLN A 198 -24.63 -39.75 46.69
CA GLN A 198 -24.93 -40.83 47.65
C GLN A 198 -24.96 -40.21 49.04
N GLY A 199 -26.13 -40.30 49.70
CA GLY A 199 -26.36 -39.90 51.07
C GLY A 199 -27.84 -39.70 51.34
#